data_75b85726bc774d989a612f2c6e5ff76b
#
_entry.id   75b85726bc774d989a612f2c6e5ff76b
#
_cell.length_a   1.000
_cell.length_b   1.000
_cell.length_c   1.000
_cell.angle_alpha   90.00
_cell.angle_beta   90.00
_cell.angle_gamma   90.00
#
_symmetry.space_group_name_H-M   'P 1'
#
loop_
_entity.id
_entity.type
_entity.pdbx_description
1 polymer ?
#
loop_
_entity_poly.entity_id
_entity_poly.type
_entity_poly.pdbx_seq_one_letter_code
_entity_poly.pdbx_strand_id
1 'polypeptide(L)'
;MPRRGNVPKREILPDPVYNSVLVTKLINSIMLDGKKGVAQKVVYDAFDIIKEKSGKDPLEAFTEAMNNIMPSLEVKARRVGGATYQVPIEVRPERRQTLGLRWLTMFARKRGEKTMKARLAGEIMDACNNTGAAVKRREDTHTMAESNKSFAHFRW
;
A
#
# COMPACT_ATOMS: atom_id res chain seq x y z
N MET A 1 15.21 1.61 -22.25
CA MET A 1 15.29 2.33 -20.95
C MET A 1 16.21 3.52 -21.11
N PRO A 2 15.82 4.73 -20.69
CA PRO A 2 16.72 5.88 -20.77
C PRO A 2 17.89 5.68 -19.80
N ARG A 3 19.11 5.80 -20.32
CA ARG A 3 20.34 5.71 -19.53
C ARG A 3 20.72 7.08 -18.92
N ARG A 4 20.23 8.16 -19.50
CA ARG A 4 20.50 9.56 -19.13
C ARG A 4 19.21 10.34 -19.17
N GLY A 5 18.96 11.17 -18.18
CA GLY A 5 17.78 12.03 -18.09
C GLY A 5 16.66 11.48 -17.22
N ASN A 6 15.78 12.37 -16.77
CA ASN A 6 14.62 12.03 -15.97
C ASN A 6 13.48 11.54 -16.86
N VAL A 7 12.85 10.44 -16.48
CA VAL A 7 11.62 9.97 -17.10
C VAL A 7 10.46 10.81 -16.55
N PRO A 8 9.70 11.51 -17.40
CA PRO A 8 8.54 12.27 -16.93
C PRO A 8 7.52 11.33 -16.30
N LYS A 9 7.00 11.71 -15.13
CA LYS A 9 5.91 10.97 -14.49
C LYS A 9 4.61 11.25 -15.25
N ARG A 10 3.88 10.20 -15.58
CA ARG A 10 2.53 10.34 -16.17
C ARG A 10 1.57 10.86 -15.10
N GLU A 11 0.75 11.82 -15.46
CA GLU A 11 -0.34 12.28 -14.62
C GLU A 11 -1.41 11.19 -14.49
N ILE A 12 -1.89 10.99 -13.28
CA ILE A 12 -2.96 10.05 -12.98
C ILE A 12 -4.23 10.86 -12.74
N LEU A 13 -5.21 10.65 -13.60
CA LEU A 13 -6.51 11.30 -13.44
C LEU A 13 -7.24 10.74 -12.21
N PRO A 14 -7.97 11.57 -11.47
CA PRO A 14 -8.79 11.11 -10.36
C PRO A 14 -9.89 10.16 -10.84
N ASP A 15 -10.36 9.31 -9.94
CA ASP A 15 -11.48 8.41 -10.21
C ASP A 15 -12.77 9.20 -10.43
N PRO A 16 -13.58 8.87 -11.45
CA PRO A 16 -14.78 9.66 -11.77
C PRO A 16 -15.89 9.57 -10.71
N VAL A 17 -15.95 8.50 -9.92
CA VAL A 17 -16.98 8.29 -8.89
C VAL A 17 -16.59 8.96 -7.57
N TYR A 18 -15.37 8.73 -7.12
CA TYR A 18 -14.88 9.22 -5.82
C TYR A 18 -13.99 10.48 -5.94
N ASN A 19 -13.72 10.95 -7.13
CA ASN A 19 -12.84 12.10 -7.42
C ASN A 19 -11.50 12.05 -6.66
N SER A 20 -10.92 10.86 -6.54
CA SER A 20 -9.72 10.58 -5.76
C SER A 20 -8.64 9.90 -6.60
N VAL A 21 -7.44 10.49 -6.63
CA VAL A 21 -6.25 9.89 -7.26
C VAL A 21 -5.81 8.62 -6.52
N LEU A 22 -6.03 8.56 -5.20
CA LEU A 22 -5.69 7.39 -4.40
C LEU A 22 -6.52 6.17 -4.81
N VAL A 23 -7.81 6.36 -5.08
CA VAL A 23 -8.71 5.31 -5.59
C VAL A 23 -8.27 4.83 -6.98
N THR A 24 -7.88 5.74 -7.88
CA THR A 24 -7.33 5.36 -9.20
C THR A 24 -6.06 4.51 -9.05
N LYS A 25 -5.17 4.87 -8.14
CA LYS A 25 -3.96 4.09 -7.85
C LYS A 25 -4.28 2.70 -7.28
N LEU A 26 -5.30 2.59 -6.44
CA LEU A 26 -5.79 1.30 -5.93
C LEU A 26 -6.31 0.43 -7.08
N ILE A 27 -7.16 0.97 -7.95
CA ILE A 27 -7.68 0.28 -9.14
C ILE A 27 -6.54 -0.24 -10.02
N ASN A 28 -5.55 0.61 -10.29
CA ASN A 28 -4.37 0.23 -11.07
C ASN A 28 -3.52 -0.86 -10.37
N SER A 29 -3.48 -0.87 -9.04
CA SER A 29 -2.75 -1.89 -8.26
C SER A 29 -3.47 -3.25 -8.26
N ILE A 30 -4.80 -3.25 -8.29
CA ILE A 30 -5.63 -4.47 -8.32
C ILE A 30 -5.72 -5.04 -9.73
N MET A 31 -5.62 -4.20 -10.75
CA MET A 31 -5.76 -4.59 -12.16
C MET A 31 -4.79 -5.71 -12.54
N LEU A 32 -5.30 -6.73 -13.23
CA LEU A 32 -4.55 -7.81 -13.85
C LEU A 32 -4.85 -7.82 -15.36
N ASP A 33 -3.85 -8.18 -16.15
CA ASP A 33 -3.95 -8.36 -17.61
C ASP A 33 -4.56 -7.15 -18.37
N GLY A 34 -4.41 -5.94 -17.79
CA GLY A 34 -4.99 -4.72 -18.38
C GLY A 34 -6.51 -4.57 -18.22
N LYS A 35 -7.18 -5.46 -17.48
CA LYS A 35 -8.63 -5.48 -17.31
C LYS A 35 -9.10 -4.42 -16.31
N LYS A 36 -8.99 -3.14 -16.68
CA LYS A 36 -9.28 -2.00 -15.80
C LYS A 36 -10.75 -1.95 -15.35
N GLY A 37 -11.71 -2.21 -16.25
CA GLY A 37 -13.14 -2.18 -15.92
C GLY A 37 -13.53 -3.21 -14.85
N VAL A 38 -12.92 -4.41 -14.88
CA VAL A 38 -13.10 -5.42 -13.84
C VAL A 38 -12.54 -4.95 -12.50
N ALA A 39 -11.34 -4.35 -12.50
CA ALA A 39 -10.72 -3.81 -11.30
C ALA A 39 -11.53 -2.67 -10.68
N GLN A 40 -12.10 -1.77 -11.50
CA GLN A 40 -13.00 -0.70 -11.06
C GLN A 40 -14.23 -1.28 -10.36
N LYS A 41 -14.90 -2.26 -10.98
CA LYS A 41 -16.06 -2.91 -10.39
C LYS A 41 -15.72 -3.58 -9.06
N VAL A 42 -14.59 -4.26 -8.95
CA VAL A 42 -14.14 -4.89 -7.69
C VAL A 42 -13.96 -3.85 -6.59
N VAL A 43 -13.36 -2.69 -6.90
CA VAL A 43 -13.15 -1.62 -5.91
C VAL A 43 -14.46 -0.98 -5.49
N TYR A 44 -15.34 -0.67 -6.42
CA TYR A 44 -16.64 -0.06 -6.11
C TYR A 44 -17.51 -1.01 -5.29
N ASP A 45 -17.64 -2.26 -5.70
CA ASP A 45 -18.37 -3.29 -4.92
C ASP A 45 -17.75 -3.48 -3.51
N ALA A 46 -16.41 -3.38 -3.37
CA ALA A 46 -15.77 -3.46 -2.06
C ALA A 46 -16.11 -2.24 -1.18
N PHE A 47 -16.19 -1.06 -1.76
CA PHE A 47 -16.57 0.16 -1.06
C PHE A 47 -18.04 0.13 -0.63
N ASP A 48 -18.92 -0.44 -1.46
CA ASP A 48 -20.31 -0.67 -1.08
C ASP A 48 -20.41 -1.62 0.13
N ILE A 49 -19.65 -2.71 0.14
CA ILE A 49 -19.59 -3.64 1.28
C ILE A 49 -19.10 -2.93 2.55
N ILE A 50 -18.09 -2.05 2.45
CA ILE A 50 -17.58 -1.28 3.59
C ILE A 50 -18.68 -0.37 4.14
N LYS A 51 -19.39 0.35 3.25
CA LYS A 51 -20.49 1.23 3.63
C LYS A 51 -21.60 0.48 4.35
N GLU A 52 -22.00 -0.70 3.83
CA GLU A 52 -23.04 -1.54 4.43
C GLU A 52 -22.65 -2.08 5.81
N LYS A 53 -21.40 -2.51 5.97
CA LYS A 53 -20.93 -3.15 7.20
C LYS A 53 -20.49 -2.18 8.29
N SER A 54 -19.80 -1.10 7.92
CA SER A 54 -19.23 -0.15 8.89
C SER A 54 -20.08 1.10 9.08
N GLY A 55 -20.98 1.42 8.14
CA GLY A 55 -21.75 2.65 8.13
C GLY A 55 -20.92 3.93 7.90
N LYS A 56 -19.61 3.80 7.77
CA LYS A 56 -18.68 4.93 7.49
C LYS A 56 -18.65 5.25 5.99
N ASP A 57 -18.22 6.46 5.66
CA ASP A 57 -17.89 6.79 4.28
C ASP A 57 -16.72 5.89 3.77
N PRO A 58 -16.90 5.18 2.64
CA PRO A 58 -15.87 4.26 2.15
C PRO A 58 -14.53 4.92 1.83
N LEU A 59 -14.58 6.17 1.36
CA LEU A 59 -13.36 6.92 1.03
C LEU A 59 -12.57 7.31 2.29
N GLU A 60 -13.28 7.73 3.35
CA GLU A 60 -12.68 8.01 4.65
C GLU A 60 -12.07 6.74 5.25
N ALA A 61 -12.82 5.65 5.27
CA ALA A 61 -12.35 4.35 5.74
C ALA A 61 -11.10 3.88 4.99
N PHE A 62 -11.08 4.02 3.67
CA PHE A 62 -9.93 3.68 2.85
C PHE A 62 -8.71 4.57 3.15
N THR A 63 -8.93 5.87 3.34
CA THR A 63 -7.85 6.82 3.66
C THR A 63 -7.26 6.52 5.05
N GLU A 64 -8.10 6.24 6.04
CA GLU A 64 -7.69 5.81 7.38
C GLU A 64 -6.88 4.51 7.34
N ALA A 65 -7.40 3.49 6.62
CA ALA A 65 -6.70 2.24 6.41
C ALA A 65 -5.32 2.43 5.77
N MET A 66 -5.22 3.28 4.74
CA MET A 66 -3.94 3.59 4.10
C MET A 66 -2.96 4.26 5.06
N ASN A 67 -3.42 5.20 5.90
CA ASN A 67 -2.57 5.83 6.91
C ASN A 67 -2.02 4.80 7.90
N ASN A 68 -2.82 3.80 8.26
CA ASN A 68 -2.42 2.72 9.16
C ASN A 68 -1.48 1.70 8.50
N ILE A 69 -1.50 1.55 7.17
CA ILE A 69 -0.65 0.60 6.44
C ILE A 69 0.68 1.22 6.00
N MET A 70 0.69 2.51 5.66
CA MET A 70 1.86 3.18 5.09
C MET A 70 3.05 3.23 6.06
N PRO A 71 4.24 2.68 5.70
CA PRO A 71 5.40 2.71 6.56
C PRO A 71 6.11 4.08 6.55
N SER A 72 6.66 4.50 7.67
CA SER A 72 7.56 5.67 7.76
C SER A 72 9.02 5.31 7.53
N LEU A 73 9.40 4.07 7.87
CA LEU A 73 10.76 3.54 7.75
C LEU A 73 10.77 2.28 6.90
N GLU A 74 11.85 2.08 6.17
CA GLU A 74 12.17 0.81 5.51
C GLU A 74 13.65 0.47 5.72
N VAL A 75 14.02 -0.76 5.44
CA VAL A 75 15.40 -1.24 5.53
C VAL A 75 15.96 -1.43 4.14
N LYS A 76 17.14 -0.87 3.87
CA LYS A 76 17.84 -1.00 2.60
C LYS A 76 19.18 -1.70 2.80
N ALA A 77 19.41 -2.74 2.03
CA ALA A 77 20.69 -3.44 2.04
C ALA A 77 21.80 -2.54 1.48
N ARG A 78 22.89 -2.38 2.24
CA ARG A 78 24.12 -1.68 1.85
C ARG A 78 25.31 -2.59 2.06
N ARG A 79 26.20 -2.63 1.09
CA ARG A 79 27.43 -3.42 1.18
C ARG A 79 28.59 -2.50 1.58
N VAL A 80 29.19 -2.80 2.71
CA VAL A 80 30.32 -2.03 3.26
C VAL A 80 31.41 -3.02 3.66
N GLY A 81 32.61 -2.86 3.12
CA GLY A 81 33.76 -3.71 3.46
C GLY A 81 33.54 -5.22 3.24
N GLY A 82 32.74 -5.58 2.23
CA GLY A 82 32.41 -6.99 1.93
C GLY A 82 31.22 -7.58 2.69
N ALA A 83 30.76 -6.96 3.78
CA ALA A 83 29.57 -7.35 4.53
C ALA A 83 28.33 -6.56 4.05
N THR A 84 27.17 -7.18 4.11
CA THR A 84 25.88 -6.53 3.76
C THR A 84 25.16 -6.18 5.04
N TYR A 85 24.87 -4.88 5.20
CA TYR A 85 24.12 -4.34 6.35
C TYR A 85 22.73 -3.90 5.92
N GLN A 86 21.75 -4.10 6.80
CA GLN A 86 20.39 -3.63 6.64
C GLN A 86 20.29 -2.23 7.27
N VAL A 87 20.31 -1.19 6.43
CA VAL A 87 20.34 0.20 6.90
C VAL A 87 18.93 0.78 6.92
N PRO A 88 18.43 1.27 8.08
CA PRO A 88 17.12 1.92 8.16
C PRO A 88 17.16 3.28 7.46
N ILE A 89 16.16 3.52 6.63
CA ILE A 89 15.98 4.78 5.90
C ILE A 89 14.53 5.26 6.01
N GLU A 90 14.32 6.57 6.00
CA GLU A 90 13.00 7.15 5.88
C GLU A 90 12.42 6.94 4.49
N VAL A 91 11.14 6.64 4.42
CA VAL A 91 10.45 6.40 3.16
C VAL A 91 9.84 7.70 2.65
N ARG A 92 10.13 8.06 1.40
CA ARG A 92 9.54 9.24 0.74
C ARG A 92 8.01 9.07 0.62
N PRO A 93 7.22 10.17 0.69
CA PRO A 93 5.75 10.10 0.69
C PRO A 93 5.16 9.30 -0.48
N GLU A 94 5.68 9.47 -1.69
CA GLU A 94 5.22 8.72 -2.87
C GLU A 94 5.46 7.21 -2.74
N ARG A 95 6.61 6.83 -2.17
CA ARG A 95 6.95 5.43 -1.94
C ARG A 95 6.14 4.83 -0.80
N ARG A 96 5.86 5.61 0.26
CA ARG A 96 4.97 5.20 1.36
C ARG A 96 3.61 4.77 0.79
N GLN A 97 3.03 5.61 -0.04
CA GLN A 97 1.75 5.34 -0.70
C GLN A 97 1.83 4.09 -1.59
N THR A 98 2.90 3.95 -2.38
CA THR A 98 3.10 2.78 -3.25
C THR A 98 3.24 1.49 -2.46
N LEU A 99 3.99 1.50 -1.35
CA LEU A 99 4.14 0.34 -0.47
C LEU A 99 2.83 -0.02 0.21
N GLY A 100 2.09 0.96 0.72
CA GLY A 100 0.78 0.76 1.33
C GLY A 100 -0.21 0.07 0.37
N LEU A 101 -0.35 0.58 -0.85
CA LEU A 101 -1.22 0.00 -1.88
C LEU A 101 -0.77 -1.42 -2.27
N ARG A 102 0.53 -1.64 -2.40
CA ARG A 102 1.09 -2.97 -2.72
C ARG A 102 0.78 -3.97 -1.61
N TRP A 103 0.99 -3.61 -0.35
CA TRP A 103 0.72 -4.49 0.78
C TRP A 103 -0.77 -4.76 0.92
N LEU A 104 -1.61 -3.73 0.86
CA LEU A 104 -3.06 -3.89 0.89
C LEU A 104 -3.53 -4.89 -0.18
N THR A 105 -3.13 -4.71 -1.42
CA THR A 105 -3.52 -5.59 -2.53
C THR A 105 -2.98 -7.01 -2.35
N MET A 106 -1.72 -7.14 -1.94
CA MET A 106 -1.07 -8.44 -1.73
C MET A 106 -1.75 -9.24 -0.62
N PHE A 107 -2.05 -8.61 0.50
CA PHE A 107 -2.68 -9.30 1.63
C PHE A 107 -4.17 -9.52 1.42
N ALA A 108 -4.88 -8.60 0.76
CA ALA A 108 -6.24 -8.85 0.32
C ALA A 108 -6.34 -10.12 -0.54
N ARG A 109 -5.43 -10.33 -1.50
CA ARG A 109 -5.41 -11.55 -2.33
C ARG A 109 -5.18 -12.84 -1.54
N LYS A 110 -4.49 -12.78 -0.40
CA LYS A 110 -4.19 -13.93 0.46
C LYS A 110 -5.31 -14.30 1.43
N ARG A 111 -6.35 -13.47 1.53
CA ARG A 111 -7.49 -13.73 2.42
C ARG A 111 -8.31 -14.93 1.93
N GLY A 112 -9.05 -15.53 2.85
CA GLY A 112 -9.85 -16.74 2.60
C GLY A 112 -11.24 -16.49 2.03
N GLU A 113 -11.71 -15.22 1.93
CA GLU A 113 -13.04 -14.90 1.41
C GLU A 113 -13.16 -15.32 -0.08
N LYS A 114 -14.35 -15.66 -0.50
CA LYS A 114 -14.61 -16.23 -1.83
C LYS A 114 -14.31 -15.26 -2.97
N THR A 115 -14.66 -13.99 -2.83
CA THR A 115 -14.55 -12.97 -3.88
C THR A 115 -13.51 -11.92 -3.56
N MET A 116 -12.85 -11.36 -4.59
CA MET A 116 -11.83 -10.32 -4.40
C MET A 116 -12.41 -9.05 -3.76
N LYS A 117 -13.66 -8.69 -4.08
CA LYS A 117 -14.35 -7.55 -3.46
C LYS A 117 -14.52 -7.74 -1.94
N ALA A 118 -14.90 -8.94 -1.51
CA ALA A 118 -15.03 -9.25 -0.08
C ALA A 118 -13.67 -9.26 0.64
N ARG A 119 -12.64 -9.81 -0.01
CA ARG A 119 -11.25 -9.82 0.49
C ARG A 119 -10.72 -8.41 0.68
N LEU A 120 -10.91 -7.54 -0.33
CA LEU A 120 -10.47 -6.15 -0.28
C LEU A 120 -11.20 -5.37 0.81
N ALA A 121 -12.52 -5.50 0.88
CA ALA A 121 -13.33 -4.86 1.91
C ALA A 121 -12.91 -5.31 3.32
N GLY A 122 -12.70 -6.62 3.51
CA GLY A 122 -12.23 -7.17 4.77
C GLY A 122 -10.88 -6.61 5.20
N GLU A 123 -9.89 -6.56 4.30
CA GLU A 123 -8.56 -6.03 4.62
C GLU A 123 -8.59 -4.53 4.93
N ILE A 124 -9.41 -3.75 4.21
CA ILE A 124 -9.57 -2.31 4.50
C ILE A 124 -10.21 -2.10 5.89
N MET A 125 -11.26 -2.84 6.22
CA MET A 125 -11.91 -2.73 7.53
C MET A 125 -10.98 -3.14 8.68
N ASP A 126 -10.23 -4.23 8.52
CA ASP A 126 -9.24 -4.65 9.50
C ASP A 126 -8.15 -3.59 9.67
N ALA A 127 -7.67 -3.00 8.57
CA ALA A 127 -6.67 -1.95 8.60
C ALA A 127 -7.17 -0.64 9.24
N CYS A 128 -8.45 -0.29 9.08
CA CYS A 128 -9.07 0.83 9.82
C CYS A 128 -8.98 0.62 11.33
N ASN A 129 -9.17 -0.62 11.78
CA ASN A 129 -9.05 -0.99 13.20
C ASN A 129 -7.60 -1.24 13.65
N ASN A 130 -6.63 -0.83 12.82
CA ASN A 130 -5.20 -1.04 13.04
C ASN A 130 -4.83 -2.52 13.26
N THR A 131 -5.52 -3.41 12.58
CA THR A 131 -5.34 -4.87 12.58
C THR A 131 -5.15 -5.39 11.15
N GLY A 132 -4.98 -6.68 10.99
CA GLY A 132 -4.84 -7.30 9.68
C GLY A 132 -3.41 -7.47 9.21
N ALA A 133 -3.24 -8.23 8.13
CA ALA A 133 -1.92 -8.64 7.65
C ALA A 133 -1.11 -7.49 7.02
N ALA A 134 -1.77 -6.53 6.41
CA ALA A 134 -1.12 -5.36 5.84
C ALA A 134 -0.52 -4.44 6.93
N VAL A 135 -1.25 -4.23 8.02
CA VAL A 135 -0.77 -3.47 9.20
C VAL A 135 0.37 -4.20 9.88
N LYS A 136 0.24 -5.52 10.08
CA LYS A 136 1.31 -6.34 10.64
C LYS A 136 2.59 -6.23 9.80
N ARG A 137 2.48 -6.18 8.48
CA ARG A 137 3.65 -6.00 7.59
C ARG A 137 4.35 -4.66 7.82
N ARG A 138 3.59 -3.58 8.08
CA ARG A 138 4.17 -2.30 8.48
C ARG A 138 4.93 -2.43 9.78
N GLU A 139 4.33 -3.05 10.80
CA GLU A 139 4.94 -3.27 12.11
C GLU A 139 6.23 -4.08 12.01
N ASP A 140 6.21 -5.20 11.29
CA ASP A 140 7.40 -6.02 11.03
C ASP A 140 8.52 -5.20 10.38
N THR A 141 8.16 -4.33 9.42
CA THR A 141 9.13 -3.46 8.73
C THR A 141 9.72 -2.42 9.69
N HIS A 142 8.90 -1.83 10.55
CA HIS A 142 9.37 -0.87 11.56
C HIS A 142 10.25 -1.55 12.62
N THR A 143 9.87 -2.74 13.09
CA THR A 143 10.66 -3.53 14.03
C THR A 143 12.02 -3.90 13.45
N MET A 144 12.07 -4.30 12.17
CA MET A 144 13.35 -4.54 11.48
C MET A 144 14.20 -3.27 11.39
N ALA A 145 13.58 -2.12 11.09
CA ALA A 145 14.30 -0.85 11.02
C ALA A 145 14.86 -0.43 12.39
N GLU A 146 14.10 -0.64 13.44
CA GLU A 146 14.50 -0.34 14.81
C GLU A 146 15.62 -1.25 15.30
N SER A 147 15.53 -2.56 15.06
CA SER A 147 16.58 -3.53 15.37
C SER A 147 17.93 -3.22 14.68
N ASN A 148 17.86 -2.60 13.51
CA ASN A 148 19.05 -2.22 12.73
C ASN A 148 19.45 -0.74 12.90
N LYS A 149 18.91 -0.05 13.90
CA LYS A 149 19.15 1.38 14.15
C LYS A 149 20.64 1.70 14.34
N SER A 150 21.41 0.78 14.88
CA SER A 150 22.88 0.93 15.06
C SER A 150 23.63 1.13 13.75
N PHE A 151 23.07 0.68 12.61
CA PHE A 151 23.67 0.83 11.28
C PHE A 151 23.20 2.09 10.54
N ALA A 152 22.44 2.97 11.16
CA ALA A 152 21.91 4.19 10.55
C ALA A 152 23.02 5.14 10.03
N HIS A 153 24.21 5.09 10.62
CA HIS A 153 25.36 5.87 10.18
C HIS A 153 25.93 5.46 8.80
N PHE A 154 25.57 4.29 8.27
CA PHE A 154 25.87 3.88 6.90
C PHE A 154 24.88 4.45 5.86
N ARG A 155 24.08 5.42 6.24
CA ARG A 155 23.13 6.11 5.38
C ARG A 155 23.85 7.23 4.61
N TRP A 156 24.15 7.00 3.33
CA TRP A 156 24.62 7.98 2.35
C TRP A 156 23.88 7.81 1.00
#